data_8584d7c1696650d4c275ab4b4c47367c
#
_entry.id   8584d7c1696650d4c275ab4b4c47367c
#
_cell.length_a   1.000
_cell.length_b   1.000
_cell.length_c   1.000
_cell.angle_alpha   90.00
_cell.angle_beta   90.00
_cell.angle_gamma   90.00
#
_symmetry.space_group_name_H-M   'P 1'
#
loop_
_entity.id
_entity.type
_entity.pdbx_description
1 polymer ?
#
loop_
_entity_poly.entity_id
_entity_poly.type
_entity_poly.pdbx_seq_one_letter_code
_entity_poly.pdbx_strand_id
1 'polypeptide(L)'
;MKKVIYLYKSGQLLCKDYSLILKDKKDYVSYIPIEQIDTLICFGEISINKRTLSLLNKHNIVILFFNFYGQYIGRFTPKQYLDGKILINQIHIFENETIRYHIARTMIISSLKNCLALLKYYNKKQFPLLDNIIEIESIIKECNNKSVTELLLLEAQAKKIYFNSFDIILEKEKYHFIKRTKNPPQNEINALLSYGYSLLYANYIS
;
A
#
# COMPACT_ATOMS: atom_id res chain seq x y z
N MET A 1 -17.38 -8.41 12.35
CA MET A 1 -16.48 -7.83 11.31
C MET A 1 -15.13 -8.45 11.46
N LYS A 2 -14.61 -9.11 10.42
CA LYS A 2 -13.27 -9.70 10.45
C LYS A 2 -12.20 -8.61 10.47
N LYS A 3 -11.03 -8.90 11.06
CA LYS A 3 -9.96 -7.93 11.34
C LYS A 3 -8.65 -8.35 10.67
N VAL A 4 -7.85 -7.34 10.32
CA VAL A 4 -6.45 -7.53 9.96
C VAL A 4 -5.62 -7.57 11.25
N ILE A 5 -4.78 -8.59 11.40
CA ILE A 5 -3.89 -8.75 12.57
C ILE A 5 -2.45 -8.62 12.12
N TYR A 6 -1.69 -7.79 12.82
CA TYR A 6 -0.28 -7.53 12.57
C TYR A 6 0.59 -8.32 13.56
N LEU A 7 1.48 -9.15 13.03
CA LEU A 7 2.43 -9.96 13.80
C LEU A 7 3.84 -9.38 13.67
N TYR A 8 4.26 -8.64 14.67
CA TYR A 8 5.61 -8.06 14.74
C TYR A 8 6.61 -8.99 15.44
N LYS A 9 6.13 -9.89 16.32
CA LYS A 9 6.97 -10.85 17.04
C LYS A 9 7.32 -12.04 16.15
N SER A 10 8.57 -12.46 16.21
CA SER A 10 9.03 -13.69 15.57
C SER A 10 8.63 -14.92 16.38
N GLY A 11 8.38 -16.05 15.71
CA GLY A 11 7.99 -17.27 16.38
C GLY A 11 7.39 -18.33 15.45
N GLN A 12 6.78 -19.34 16.06
CA GLN A 12 6.07 -20.40 15.35
C GLN A 12 4.57 -20.15 15.38
N LEU A 13 3.96 -20.07 14.21
CA LEU A 13 2.52 -19.99 14.06
C LEU A 13 1.97 -21.42 13.96
N LEU A 14 1.21 -21.82 14.95
CA LEU A 14 0.76 -23.20 15.12
C LEU A 14 -0.76 -23.28 15.24
N CYS A 15 -1.29 -24.43 14.84
CA CYS A 15 -2.68 -24.81 15.09
C CYS A 15 -2.74 -25.68 16.35
N LYS A 16 -3.45 -25.24 17.37
CA LYS A 16 -3.76 -25.99 18.58
C LYS A 16 -5.25 -25.91 18.88
N ASP A 17 -5.92 -27.04 19.06
CA ASP A 17 -7.35 -27.14 19.41
C ASP A 17 -8.25 -26.26 18.55
N TYR A 18 -8.05 -26.33 17.21
CA TYR A 18 -8.73 -25.50 16.20
C TYR A 18 -8.51 -23.99 16.34
N SER A 19 -7.59 -23.57 17.23
CA SER A 19 -7.20 -22.17 17.41
C SER A 19 -5.83 -21.92 16.80
N LEU A 20 -5.59 -20.68 16.43
CA LEU A 20 -4.28 -20.23 15.98
C LEU A 20 -3.51 -19.69 17.18
N ILE A 21 -2.25 -20.12 17.31
CA ILE A 21 -1.37 -19.65 18.36
C ILE A 21 -0.04 -19.20 17.77
N LEU A 22 0.54 -18.15 18.34
CA LEU A 22 1.92 -17.74 18.09
C LEU A 22 2.75 -18.11 19.32
N LYS A 23 3.76 -18.98 19.13
CA LYS A 23 4.72 -19.38 20.14
C LYS A 23 6.05 -18.70 19.86
N ASP A 24 6.54 -17.86 20.76
CA ASP A 24 7.81 -17.17 20.60
C ASP A 24 9.01 -18.03 21.04
N LYS A 25 10.24 -17.51 20.91
CA LYS A 25 11.48 -18.20 21.30
C LYS A 25 11.59 -18.48 22.79
N LYS A 26 10.78 -17.83 23.64
CA LYS A 26 10.75 -18.01 25.09
C LYS A 26 9.59 -18.90 25.54
N ASP A 27 8.99 -19.64 24.61
CA ASP A 27 7.83 -20.50 24.82
C ASP A 27 6.56 -19.77 25.27
N TYR A 28 6.54 -18.43 25.18
CA TYR A 28 5.34 -17.66 25.43
C TYR A 28 4.32 -17.88 24.32
N VAL A 29 3.07 -18.20 24.69
CA VAL A 29 1.99 -18.53 23.76
C VAL A 29 0.97 -17.41 23.73
N SER A 30 0.74 -16.85 22.56
CA SER A 30 -0.33 -15.88 22.31
C SER A 30 -1.43 -16.54 21.47
N TYR A 31 -2.66 -16.54 21.97
CA TYR A 31 -3.84 -17.04 21.24
C TYR A 31 -4.34 -15.99 20.28
N ILE A 32 -4.68 -16.41 19.07
CA ILE A 32 -5.18 -15.55 18.01
C ILE A 32 -6.57 -16.08 17.61
N PRO A 33 -7.65 -15.28 17.81
CA PRO A 33 -9.02 -15.72 17.55
C PRO A 33 -9.29 -15.85 16.06
N ILE A 34 -9.22 -17.09 15.55
CA ILE A 34 -9.25 -17.38 14.11
C ILE A 34 -10.53 -16.92 13.41
N GLU A 35 -11.66 -16.96 14.08
CA GLU A 35 -12.95 -16.57 13.49
C GLU A 35 -13.07 -15.07 13.20
N GLN A 36 -12.26 -14.27 13.89
CA GLN A 36 -12.25 -12.81 13.73
C GLN A 36 -11.21 -12.31 12.74
N ILE A 37 -10.43 -13.21 12.13
CA ILE A 37 -9.34 -12.84 11.24
C ILE A 37 -9.79 -12.90 9.79
N ASP A 38 -9.41 -11.87 9.05
CA ASP A 38 -9.45 -11.83 7.59
C ASP A 38 -8.06 -12.04 7.01
N THR A 39 -7.11 -11.28 7.50
CA THR A 39 -5.74 -11.28 7.02
C THR A 39 -4.74 -11.22 8.18
N LEU A 40 -3.65 -11.97 8.05
CA LEU A 40 -2.48 -11.88 8.92
C LEU A 40 -1.35 -11.19 8.17
N ILE A 41 -0.77 -10.16 8.78
CA ILE A 41 0.39 -9.44 8.23
C ILE A 41 1.59 -9.71 9.14
N CYS A 42 2.59 -10.42 8.61
CA CYS A 42 3.76 -10.86 9.34
C CYS A 42 4.98 -10.00 9.01
N PHE A 43 5.45 -9.24 9.99
CA PHE A 43 6.73 -8.50 9.93
C PHE A 43 7.85 -9.23 10.66
N GLY A 44 7.50 -10.05 11.66
CA GLY A 44 8.45 -10.92 12.35
C GLY A 44 8.78 -12.18 11.55
N GLU A 45 9.87 -12.85 11.93
CA GLU A 45 10.25 -14.15 11.38
C GLU A 45 9.28 -15.22 11.85
N ILE A 46 8.39 -15.68 10.98
CA ILE A 46 7.33 -16.64 11.30
C ILE A 46 7.60 -17.96 10.59
N SER A 47 7.68 -19.05 11.36
CA SER A 47 7.64 -20.41 10.83
C SER A 47 6.23 -20.97 10.88
N ILE A 48 5.80 -21.66 9.82
CA ILE A 48 4.45 -22.21 9.67
C ILE A 48 4.55 -23.66 9.24
N ASN A 49 3.74 -24.52 9.82
CA ASN A 49 3.63 -25.91 9.41
C ASN A 49 2.39 -26.17 8.53
N LYS A 50 2.37 -27.33 7.85
CA LYS A 50 1.28 -27.75 6.96
C LYS A 50 -0.11 -27.73 7.64
N ARG A 51 -0.18 -28.14 8.93
CA ARG A 51 -1.43 -28.19 9.70
C ARG A 51 -2.01 -26.80 9.88
N THR A 52 -1.16 -25.82 10.17
CA THR A 52 -1.55 -24.40 10.28
C THR A 52 -2.03 -23.84 8.93
N LEU A 53 -1.32 -24.12 7.83
CA LEU A 53 -1.76 -23.72 6.49
C LEU A 53 -3.13 -24.31 6.14
N SER A 54 -3.38 -25.56 6.50
CA SER A 54 -4.69 -26.20 6.28
C SER A 54 -5.81 -25.52 7.05
N LEU A 55 -5.53 -25.11 8.31
CA LEU A 55 -6.49 -24.37 9.12
C LEU A 55 -6.79 -22.99 8.52
N LEU A 56 -5.76 -22.26 8.11
CA LEU A 56 -5.91 -20.94 7.45
C LEU A 56 -6.70 -21.05 6.14
N ASN A 57 -6.43 -22.09 5.36
CA ASN A 57 -7.18 -22.37 4.13
C ASN A 57 -8.67 -22.59 4.42
N LYS A 58 -9.00 -23.39 5.46
CA LYS A 58 -10.39 -23.67 5.87
C LYS A 58 -11.15 -22.40 6.27
N HIS A 59 -10.48 -21.43 6.88
CA HIS A 59 -11.09 -20.18 7.35
C HIS A 59 -10.96 -19.02 6.35
N ASN A 60 -10.40 -19.28 5.15
CA ASN A 60 -10.14 -18.28 4.10
C ASN A 60 -9.27 -17.10 4.58
N ILE A 61 -8.24 -17.40 5.38
CA ILE A 61 -7.35 -16.39 5.94
C ILE A 61 -6.12 -16.26 5.04
N VAL A 62 -5.85 -15.05 4.58
CA VAL A 62 -4.64 -14.69 3.82
C VAL A 62 -3.51 -14.38 4.80
N ILE A 63 -2.27 -14.81 4.47
CA ILE A 63 -1.07 -14.32 5.16
C ILE A 63 -0.23 -13.53 4.18
N LEU A 64 0.23 -12.35 4.62
CA LEU A 64 1.18 -11.51 3.93
C LEU A 64 2.49 -11.48 4.72
N PHE A 65 3.60 -11.69 4.03
CA PHE A 65 4.94 -11.69 4.61
C PHE A 65 5.69 -10.43 4.20
N PHE A 66 6.26 -9.74 5.16
CA PHE A 66 7.10 -8.57 4.99
C PHE A 66 8.45 -8.80 5.63
N ASN A 67 9.52 -8.23 5.05
CA ASN A 67 10.83 -8.24 5.70
C ASN A 67 10.90 -7.20 6.82
N PHE A 68 12.03 -7.18 7.53
CA PHE A 68 12.29 -6.23 8.61
C PHE A 68 12.16 -4.76 8.19
N TYR A 69 12.42 -4.45 6.92
CA TYR A 69 12.30 -3.10 6.36
C TYR A 69 10.88 -2.74 5.90
N GLY A 70 9.91 -3.61 6.14
CA GLY A 70 8.52 -3.41 5.70
C GLY A 70 8.29 -3.62 4.19
N GLN A 71 9.19 -4.31 3.51
CA GLN A 71 9.02 -4.66 2.10
C GLN A 71 8.26 -5.99 1.99
N TYR A 72 7.30 -6.04 1.10
CA TYR A 72 6.54 -7.24 0.80
C TYR A 72 7.44 -8.34 0.20
N ILE A 73 7.39 -9.54 0.78
CA ILE A 73 8.14 -10.72 0.32
C ILE A 73 7.24 -11.63 -0.50
N GLY A 74 6.04 -11.91 -0.01
CA GLY A 74 5.12 -12.85 -0.61
C GLY A 74 3.88 -13.08 0.24
N ARG A 75 3.00 -13.98 -0.23
CA ARG A 75 1.77 -14.31 0.47
C ARG A 75 1.44 -15.78 0.38
N PHE A 76 0.71 -16.28 1.38
CA PHE A 76 -0.10 -17.48 1.28
C PHE A 76 -1.56 -17.05 1.08
N THR A 77 -2.17 -17.55 0.01
CA THR A 77 -3.59 -17.34 -0.28
C THR A 77 -4.31 -18.68 -0.19
N PRO A 78 -5.44 -18.75 0.51
CA PRO A 78 -6.28 -19.93 0.52
C PRO A 78 -6.68 -20.33 -0.90
N LYS A 79 -6.95 -21.62 -1.10
CA LYS A 79 -7.34 -22.14 -2.41
C LYS A 79 -8.62 -21.45 -2.88
N GLN A 80 -8.50 -20.63 -3.89
CA GLN A 80 -9.63 -19.99 -4.56
C GLN A 80 -9.77 -20.59 -5.96
N TYR A 81 -11.02 -20.82 -6.38
CA TYR A 81 -11.31 -21.14 -7.78
C TYR A 81 -11.30 -19.80 -8.55
N LEU A 82 -10.22 -19.54 -9.27
CA LEU A 82 -10.16 -18.39 -10.16
C LEU A 82 -11.10 -18.63 -11.34
N ASP A 83 -12.05 -17.71 -11.54
CA ASP A 83 -12.86 -17.72 -12.76
C ASP A 83 -11.99 -17.27 -13.94
N GLY A 84 -11.78 -18.17 -14.90
CA GLY A 84 -11.02 -17.88 -16.10
C GLY A 84 -11.56 -16.69 -16.90
N LYS A 85 -12.84 -16.35 -16.76
CA LYS A 85 -13.46 -15.17 -17.40
C LYS A 85 -12.83 -13.88 -16.94
N ILE A 86 -12.42 -13.78 -15.66
CA ILE A 86 -11.75 -12.57 -15.14
C ILE A 86 -10.43 -12.36 -15.87
N LEU A 87 -9.62 -13.42 -16.02
CA LEU A 87 -8.34 -13.34 -16.73
C LEU A 87 -8.53 -12.98 -18.20
N ILE A 88 -9.50 -13.59 -18.88
CA ILE A 88 -9.83 -13.29 -20.28
C ILE A 88 -10.23 -11.82 -20.42
N ASN A 89 -11.10 -11.32 -19.54
CA ASN A 89 -11.50 -9.90 -19.54
C ASN A 89 -10.32 -8.96 -19.30
N GLN A 90 -9.40 -9.30 -18.40
CA GLN A 90 -8.19 -8.51 -18.17
C GLN A 90 -7.30 -8.44 -19.42
N ILE A 91 -7.16 -9.55 -20.16
CA ILE A 91 -6.42 -9.59 -21.42
C ILE A 91 -7.09 -8.70 -22.46
N HIS A 92 -8.41 -8.80 -22.66
CA HIS A 92 -9.14 -7.95 -23.59
C HIS A 92 -9.03 -6.46 -23.27
N ILE A 93 -9.08 -6.11 -21.97
CA ILE A 93 -8.85 -4.72 -21.53
C ILE A 93 -7.42 -4.26 -21.84
N PHE A 94 -6.43 -5.12 -21.61
CA PHE A 94 -5.03 -4.81 -21.87
C PHE A 94 -4.75 -4.60 -23.36
N GLU A 95 -5.35 -5.39 -24.25
CA GLU A 95 -5.21 -5.27 -25.70
C GLU A 95 -5.93 -4.05 -26.25
N ASN A 96 -7.00 -3.59 -25.59
CA ASN A 96 -7.77 -2.43 -26.06
C ASN A 96 -7.12 -1.11 -25.58
N GLU A 97 -6.40 -0.44 -26.46
CA GLU A 97 -5.69 0.80 -26.16
C GLU A 97 -6.59 1.90 -25.63
N THR A 98 -7.81 2.04 -26.14
CA THR A 98 -8.77 3.07 -25.70
C THR A 98 -9.19 2.83 -24.24
N ILE A 99 -9.56 1.60 -23.89
CA ILE A 99 -9.96 1.25 -22.54
C ILE A 99 -8.77 1.40 -21.59
N ARG A 100 -7.60 0.90 -21.99
CA ARG A 100 -6.37 1.03 -21.21
C ARG A 100 -6.01 2.48 -20.92
N TYR A 101 -6.11 3.35 -21.94
CA TYR A 101 -5.91 4.78 -21.78
C TYR A 101 -6.89 5.39 -20.78
N HIS A 102 -8.19 5.10 -20.89
CA HIS A 102 -9.20 5.62 -19.99
C HIS A 102 -8.95 5.21 -18.52
N ILE A 103 -8.55 3.96 -18.30
CA ILE A 103 -8.21 3.46 -16.97
C ILE A 103 -6.98 4.19 -16.42
N ALA A 104 -5.90 4.26 -17.20
CA ALA A 104 -4.66 4.93 -16.78
C ALA A 104 -4.91 6.41 -16.45
N ARG A 105 -5.61 7.12 -17.33
CA ARG A 105 -5.98 8.54 -17.13
C ARG A 105 -6.82 8.73 -15.86
N THR A 106 -7.82 7.89 -15.64
CA THR A 106 -8.69 7.98 -14.46
C THR A 106 -7.89 7.76 -13.17
N MET A 107 -6.99 6.77 -13.15
CA MET A 107 -6.13 6.50 -11.99
C MET A 107 -5.21 7.67 -11.68
N ILE A 108 -4.54 8.24 -12.71
CA ILE A 108 -3.63 9.37 -12.55
C ILE A 108 -4.39 10.60 -12.05
N ILE A 109 -5.49 10.99 -12.71
CA ILE A 109 -6.28 12.14 -12.28
C ILE A 109 -6.80 11.97 -10.85
N SER A 110 -7.27 10.79 -10.47
CA SER A 110 -7.72 10.51 -9.11
C SER A 110 -6.60 10.65 -8.09
N SER A 111 -5.41 10.15 -8.41
CA SER A 111 -4.21 10.30 -7.58
C SER A 111 -3.84 11.78 -7.39
N LEU A 112 -3.85 12.59 -8.46
CA LEU A 112 -3.54 14.01 -8.40
C LEU A 112 -4.60 14.81 -7.64
N LYS A 113 -5.89 14.46 -7.78
CA LYS A 113 -6.98 15.05 -6.99
C LYS A 113 -6.82 14.80 -5.50
N ASN A 114 -6.34 13.61 -5.10
CA ASN A 114 -6.03 13.31 -3.70
C ASN A 114 -4.87 14.18 -3.18
N CYS A 115 -3.83 14.38 -3.98
CA CYS A 115 -2.75 15.32 -3.64
C CYS A 115 -3.29 16.75 -3.46
N LEU A 116 -4.12 17.21 -4.38
CA LEU A 116 -4.77 18.52 -4.30
C LEU A 116 -5.63 18.68 -3.05
N ALA A 117 -6.40 17.66 -2.68
CA ALA A 117 -7.26 17.72 -1.50
C ALA A 117 -6.43 18.00 -0.24
N LEU A 118 -5.25 17.35 -0.12
CA LEU A 118 -4.33 17.60 1.00
C LEU A 118 -3.75 19.02 0.95
N LEU A 119 -3.25 19.48 -0.20
CA LEU A 119 -2.71 20.83 -0.33
C LEU A 119 -3.75 21.90 -0.03
N LYS A 120 -4.97 21.75 -0.54
CA LYS A 120 -6.10 22.66 -0.27
C LYS A 120 -6.47 22.69 1.22
N TYR A 121 -6.40 21.54 1.90
CA TYR A 121 -6.61 21.47 3.35
C TYR A 121 -5.59 22.30 4.11
N TYR A 122 -4.29 22.16 3.78
CA TYR A 122 -3.24 22.93 4.45
C TYR A 122 -3.24 24.41 4.03
N ASN A 123 -3.56 24.73 2.78
CA ASN A 123 -3.69 26.11 2.33
C ASN A 123 -4.80 26.86 3.10
N LYS A 124 -5.92 26.19 3.45
CA LYS A 124 -6.96 26.75 4.34
C LYS A 124 -6.45 27.00 5.77
N LYS A 125 -5.39 26.33 6.19
CA LYS A 125 -4.69 26.56 7.47
C LYS A 125 -3.58 27.61 7.36
N GLN A 126 -3.61 28.44 6.32
CA GLN A 126 -2.68 29.56 6.08
C GLN A 126 -1.26 29.16 5.65
N PHE A 127 -1.01 27.92 5.25
CA PHE A 127 0.24 27.56 4.59
C PHE A 127 0.26 28.10 3.16
N PRO A 128 1.36 28.71 2.69
CA PRO A 128 1.43 29.35 1.36
C PRO A 128 1.58 28.32 0.22
N LEU A 129 0.49 27.62 -0.11
CA LEU A 129 0.47 26.52 -1.08
C LEU A 129 -0.35 26.82 -2.34
N LEU A 130 -0.78 28.07 -2.52
CA LEU A 130 -1.67 28.43 -3.63
C LEU A 130 -1.03 28.16 -4.99
N ASP A 131 0.24 28.50 -5.18
CA ASP A 131 0.94 28.31 -6.45
C ASP A 131 1.07 26.81 -6.79
N ASN A 132 1.41 25.99 -5.80
CA ASN A 132 1.47 24.52 -5.95
C ASN A 132 0.12 23.93 -6.35
N ILE A 133 -0.98 24.46 -5.80
CA ILE A 133 -2.35 24.05 -6.12
C ILE A 133 -2.69 24.39 -7.58
N ILE A 134 -2.44 25.63 -8.01
CA ILE A 134 -2.71 26.11 -9.36
C ILE A 134 -1.94 25.29 -10.39
N GLU A 135 -0.66 25.01 -10.12
CA GLU A 135 0.21 24.24 -11.01
C GLU A 135 -0.29 22.79 -11.17
N ILE A 136 -0.67 22.11 -10.09
CA ILE A 136 -1.24 20.75 -10.16
C ILE A 136 -2.61 20.77 -10.86
N GLU A 137 -3.45 21.78 -10.64
CA GLU A 137 -4.72 21.93 -11.35
C GLU A 137 -4.53 22.10 -12.86
N SER A 138 -3.49 22.83 -13.28
CA SER A 138 -3.12 22.95 -14.70
C SER A 138 -2.72 21.60 -15.28
N ILE A 139 -1.84 20.86 -14.59
CA ILE A 139 -1.40 19.52 -15.01
C ILE A 139 -2.61 18.57 -15.16
N ILE A 140 -3.57 18.62 -14.25
CA ILE A 140 -4.79 17.79 -14.38
C ILE A 140 -5.58 18.12 -15.65
N LYS A 141 -5.66 19.39 -16.03
CA LYS A 141 -6.34 19.80 -17.28
C LYS A 141 -5.59 19.30 -18.52
N GLU A 142 -4.26 19.26 -18.45
CA GLU A 142 -3.41 18.75 -19.54
C GLU A 142 -3.50 17.24 -19.76
N CYS A 143 -4.02 16.48 -18.78
CA CYS A 143 -4.19 15.02 -18.90
C CYS A 143 -5.20 14.59 -19.98
N ASN A 144 -5.80 15.50 -20.73
CA ASN A 144 -6.69 15.18 -21.84
C ASN A 144 -5.89 14.95 -23.12
N ASN A 145 -6.30 13.95 -23.91
CA ASN A 145 -5.73 13.63 -25.23
C ASN A 145 -4.19 13.41 -25.23
N LYS A 146 -3.68 12.81 -24.15
CA LYS A 146 -2.26 12.47 -23.99
C LYS A 146 -2.06 10.98 -24.12
N SER A 147 -0.92 10.54 -24.61
CA SER A 147 -0.51 9.12 -24.55
C SER A 147 -0.28 8.67 -23.10
N VAL A 148 -0.28 7.37 -22.84
CA VAL A 148 0.02 6.81 -21.50
C VAL A 148 1.39 7.27 -20.99
N THR A 149 2.39 7.36 -21.88
CA THR A 149 3.73 7.86 -21.53
C THR A 149 3.72 9.33 -21.11
N GLU A 150 3.00 10.17 -21.82
CA GLU A 150 2.85 11.58 -21.46
C GLU A 150 2.09 11.74 -20.14
N LEU A 151 1.06 10.92 -19.89
CA LEU A 151 0.34 10.90 -18.62
C LEU A 151 1.26 10.55 -17.44
N LEU A 152 2.20 9.61 -17.61
CA LEU A 152 3.19 9.27 -16.57
C LEU A 152 4.16 10.43 -16.31
N LEU A 153 4.56 11.18 -17.35
CA LEU A 153 5.40 12.37 -17.18
C LEU A 153 4.66 13.48 -16.41
N LEU A 154 3.40 13.71 -16.74
CA LEU A 154 2.55 14.67 -16.03
C LEU A 154 2.34 14.26 -14.56
N GLU A 155 2.12 12.97 -14.30
CA GLU A 155 2.07 12.46 -12.93
C GLU A 155 3.38 12.74 -12.18
N ALA A 156 4.53 12.46 -12.78
CA ALA A 156 5.83 12.67 -12.17
C ALA A 156 6.07 14.15 -11.83
N GLN A 157 5.70 15.07 -12.73
CA GLN A 157 5.77 16.51 -12.49
C GLN A 157 4.90 16.94 -11.31
N ALA A 158 3.62 16.56 -11.32
CA ALA A 158 2.69 16.88 -10.24
C ALA A 158 3.11 16.28 -8.89
N LYS A 159 3.65 15.05 -8.88
CA LYS A 159 4.20 14.44 -7.66
C LYS A 159 5.42 15.16 -7.14
N LYS A 160 6.27 15.70 -8.01
CA LYS A 160 7.41 16.53 -7.61
C LYS A 160 6.94 17.79 -6.89
N ILE A 161 5.96 18.51 -7.45
CA ILE A 161 5.36 19.70 -6.83
C ILE A 161 4.75 19.35 -5.47
N TYR A 162 3.97 18.27 -5.43
CA TYR A 162 3.32 17.77 -4.21
C TYR A 162 4.34 17.44 -3.10
N PHE A 163 5.42 16.74 -3.41
CA PHE A 163 6.42 16.39 -2.42
C PHE A 163 7.27 17.61 -1.99
N ASN A 164 7.55 18.54 -2.88
CA ASN A 164 8.25 19.77 -2.52
C ASN A 164 7.45 20.64 -1.55
N SER A 165 6.11 20.55 -1.58
CA SER A 165 5.25 21.27 -0.61
C SER A 165 5.35 20.74 0.82
N PHE A 166 5.99 19.59 1.05
CA PHE A 166 6.16 19.03 2.39
C PHE A 166 7.05 19.88 3.27
N ASP A 167 8.08 20.53 2.71
CA ASP A 167 8.94 21.45 3.48
C ASP A 167 8.14 22.64 4.00
N ILE A 168 7.19 23.15 3.20
CA ILE A 168 6.28 24.24 3.60
C ILE A 168 5.34 23.76 4.72
N ILE A 169 4.79 22.55 4.61
CA ILE A 169 3.80 22.00 5.56
C ILE A 169 4.46 21.64 6.90
N LEU A 170 5.68 21.13 6.87
CA LEU A 170 6.35 20.63 8.06
C LEU A 170 6.95 21.74 8.94
N GLU A 171 7.27 22.91 8.37
CA GLU A 171 7.78 24.11 9.08
C GLU A 171 8.85 23.83 10.15
N LYS A 172 9.60 22.75 10.01
CA LYS A 172 10.57 22.32 11.03
C LYS A 172 11.95 22.25 10.43
N GLU A 173 12.87 23.02 10.96
CA GLU A 173 14.28 22.98 10.59
C GLU A 173 14.90 21.57 10.65
N LYS A 174 14.33 20.68 11.47
CA LYS A 174 14.82 19.31 11.66
C LYS A 174 14.41 18.34 10.54
N TYR A 175 13.34 18.59 9.81
CA TYR A 175 12.78 17.63 8.85
C TYR A 175 12.68 18.25 7.47
N HIS A 176 13.69 18.02 6.62
CA HIS A 176 13.70 18.48 5.24
C HIS A 176 13.37 17.37 4.27
N PHE A 177 12.52 17.68 3.29
CA PHE A 177 12.19 16.81 2.18
C PHE A 177 12.88 17.25 0.90
N ILE A 178 14.08 16.73 0.62
CA ILE A 178 14.83 17.09 -0.61
C ILE A 178 14.24 16.37 -1.84
N LYS A 179 14.03 15.07 -1.72
CA LYS A 179 13.46 14.22 -2.77
C LYS A 179 12.94 12.91 -2.21
N ARG A 180 12.05 12.24 -2.97
CA ARG A 180 11.57 10.90 -2.60
C ARG A 180 12.67 9.85 -2.84
N THR A 181 13.11 9.20 -1.76
CA THR A 181 14.02 8.05 -1.78
C THR A 181 13.33 6.84 -1.14
N LYS A 182 13.51 5.64 -1.73
CA LYS A 182 12.77 4.43 -1.31
C LYS A 182 13.66 3.36 -0.68
N ASN A 183 14.76 3.02 -1.33
CA ASN A 183 15.64 1.91 -0.95
C ASN A 183 17.12 2.33 -1.01
N PRO A 184 17.75 2.66 0.12
CA PRO A 184 17.14 2.95 1.42
C PRO A 184 16.47 4.35 1.47
N PRO A 185 15.52 4.58 2.39
CA PRO A 185 15.03 5.93 2.65
C PRO A 185 16.14 6.76 3.31
N GLN A 186 16.41 7.96 2.77
CA GLN A 186 17.57 8.76 3.17
C GLN A 186 17.25 9.77 4.29
N ASN A 187 15.98 9.91 4.68
CA ASN A 187 15.55 10.75 5.79
C ASN A 187 14.28 10.18 6.44
N GLU A 188 13.90 10.74 7.57
CA GLU A 188 12.78 10.29 8.40
C GLU A 188 11.45 10.36 7.65
N ILE A 189 11.22 11.41 6.87
CA ILE A 189 9.99 11.58 6.07
C ILE A 189 9.89 10.48 5.03
N ASN A 190 10.98 10.16 4.34
CA ASN A 190 11.02 9.07 3.38
C ASN A 190 10.80 7.70 4.05
N ALA A 191 11.29 7.50 5.27
CA ALA A 191 11.05 6.29 6.04
C ALA A 191 9.57 6.16 6.41
N LEU A 192 8.94 7.23 6.92
CA LEU A 192 7.51 7.26 7.23
C LEU A 192 6.63 7.05 5.99
N LEU A 193 6.96 7.69 4.87
CA LEU A 193 6.26 7.47 3.61
C LEU A 193 6.37 6.02 3.14
N SER A 194 7.57 5.44 3.21
CA SER A 194 7.80 4.04 2.80
C SER A 194 7.00 3.08 3.68
N TYR A 195 7.00 3.30 4.99
CA TYR A 195 6.21 2.52 5.94
C TYR A 195 4.71 2.64 5.69
N GLY A 196 4.19 3.86 5.52
CA GLY A 196 2.78 4.10 5.20
C GLY A 196 2.35 3.44 3.88
N TYR A 197 3.18 3.51 2.83
CA TYR A 197 2.91 2.80 1.58
C TYR A 197 2.94 1.29 1.74
N SER A 198 3.81 0.72 2.58
CA SER A 198 3.83 -0.72 2.86
C SER A 198 2.54 -1.18 3.53
N LEU A 199 2.03 -0.42 4.51
CA LEU A 199 0.75 -0.70 5.15
C LEU A 199 -0.43 -0.59 4.17
N LEU A 200 -0.44 0.45 3.34
CA LEU A 200 -1.46 0.63 2.32
C LEU A 200 -1.45 -0.53 1.32
N TYR A 201 -0.27 -0.92 0.84
CA TYR A 201 -0.09 -2.06 -0.06
C TYR A 201 -0.61 -3.36 0.55
N ALA A 202 -0.29 -3.60 1.83
CA ALA A 202 -0.80 -4.77 2.57
C ALA A 202 -2.34 -4.84 2.57
N ASN A 203 -3.01 -3.70 2.76
CA ASN A 203 -4.47 -3.63 2.72
C ASN A 203 -5.06 -3.86 1.31
N TYR A 204 -4.31 -3.56 0.25
CA TYR A 204 -4.79 -3.78 -1.13
C TYR A 204 -4.64 -5.22 -1.60
N ILE A 205 -3.66 -5.98 -1.09
CA ILE A 205 -3.41 -7.36 -1.48
C ILE A 205 -4.08 -8.40 -0.56
N SER A 206 -4.67 -7.96 0.54
CA SER A 206 -5.50 -8.79 1.41
C SER A 206 -6.91 -8.90 0.87
#